data_2d8b18cb253b8c4094efa8826aa986d8
#
_entry.id   2d8b18cb253b8c4094efa8826aa986d8
#
_cell.length_a   1.000
_cell.length_b   1.000
_cell.length_c   1.000
_cell.angle_alpha   90.00
_cell.angle_beta   90.00
_cell.angle_gamma   90.00
#
_symmetry.space_group_name_H-M   'P 1'
#
loop_
_entity.id
_entity.type
_entity.pdbx_description
1 polymer ?
#
loop_
_entity_poly.entity_id
_entity_poly.type
_entity_poly.pdbx_seq_one_letter_code
_entity_poly.pdbx_strand_id
1 'polypeptide(L)'
;MKRRPTRRIILTAAAATVLGDRAVRAQVSNRTFRVGILTAVSPQVANWVAFFDELGKAGFVEGKNLIVDRRVVDWRVVGLRPEQTAASLVELVQLAPDVLVTSAPPLIVAAQAATRTIPTLGIADDMVASGFVPSLARPGGNLTGISLLASELDGKRQEILMELVPASHHMAVLADLSTKGPAELEALRGAAAMRGVELSIFPVAGPEEIAVAIDKAQAAGATALNVLASPIPHNNRKIILDRSAALRLPAIYQWPETAEEGGLAAYGPRFTKVNRQLARQLVKLLHGAKPADIPVEQPTEFELVINLKTAEALGLTIPPSILLLADEVIE
;
A
#
# COMPACT_ATOMS: atom_id res chain seq x y z
N MET A 1 -49.97 36.22 -51.03
CA MET A 1 -48.60 36.75 -50.88
C MET A 1 -47.99 36.24 -49.56
N LYS A 2 -47.13 35.23 -49.63
CA LYS A 2 -46.44 34.64 -48.44
C LYS A 2 -45.05 35.29 -48.33
N ARG A 3 -44.79 36.02 -47.24
CA ARG A 3 -43.45 36.56 -46.93
C ARG A 3 -42.62 35.49 -46.17
N ARG A 4 -41.43 35.15 -46.71
CA ARG A 4 -40.44 34.30 -46.08
C ARG A 4 -39.66 35.11 -45.02
N PRO A 5 -39.37 34.57 -43.81
CA PRO A 5 -38.53 35.23 -42.83
C PRO A 5 -37.03 35.06 -43.19
N THR A 6 -36.30 36.12 -43.00
CA THR A 6 -34.87 36.33 -43.33
C THR A 6 -33.91 35.58 -42.37
N ARG A 7 -32.89 35.02 -42.99
CA ARG A 7 -31.73 34.24 -42.41
C ARG A 7 -30.76 35.05 -41.52
N ARG A 8 -31.19 35.77 -40.51
CA ARG A 8 -30.26 36.64 -39.70
C ARG A 8 -30.30 36.42 -38.20
N ILE A 9 -30.89 35.37 -37.61
CA ILE A 9 -31.03 35.19 -36.15
C ILE A 9 -30.41 33.86 -35.65
N ILE A 10 -29.53 33.18 -36.36
CA ILE A 10 -28.92 31.89 -35.91
C ILE A 10 -27.42 32.00 -35.61
N LEU A 11 -26.83 33.16 -35.52
CA LEU A 11 -25.36 33.32 -35.33
C LEU A 11 -24.94 33.86 -33.95
N THR A 12 -25.85 34.10 -33.01
CA THR A 12 -25.53 34.64 -31.68
C THR A 12 -25.70 33.70 -30.50
N ALA A 13 -26.17 32.45 -30.70
CA ALA A 13 -26.37 31.48 -29.60
C ALA A 13 -25.20 30.49 -29.41
N ALA A 14 -24.22 30.45 -30.33
CA ALA A 14 -23.11 29.49 -30.27
C ALA A 14 -21.84 30.01 -29.54
N ALA A 15 -21.79 31.28 -29.17
CA ALA A 15 -20.61 31.89 -28.52
C ALA A 15 -20.66 31.87 -27.00
N ALA A 16 -21.81 31.60 -26.37
CA ALA A 16 -21.97 31.68 -24.92
C ALA A 16 -21.61 30.36 -24.17
N THR A 17 -21.60 29.22 -24.86
CA THR A 17 -21.33 27.90 -24.23
C THR A 17 -19.83 27.57 -24.14
N VAL A 18 -18.96 28.22 -24.93
CA VAL A 18 -17.49 27.95 -24.90
C VAL A 18 -16.77 28.78 -23.83
N LEU A 19 -17.38 29.83 -23.31
CA LEU A 19 -16.81 30.69 -22.26
C LEU A 19 -17.07 30.15 -20.84
N GLY A 20 -18.09 29.30 -20.65
CA GLY A 20 -18.42 28.70 -19.35
C GLY A 20 -17.38 27.70 -18.85
N ASP A 21 -16.85 26.85 -19.75
CA ASP A 21 -15.88 25.80 -19.38
C ASP A 21 -14.48 26.35 -19.07
N ARG A 22 -14.10 27.49 -19.64
CA ARG A 22 -12.81 28.15 -19.34
C ARG A 22 -12.83 28.92 -18.01
N ALA A 23 -13.97 29.47 -17.62
CA ALA A 23 -14.11 30.18 -16.35
C ALA A 23 -14.06 29.24 -15.13
N VAL A 24 -14.60 28.02 -15.24
CA VAL A 24 -14.54 27.02 -14.16
C VAL A 24 -13.12 26.49 -13.98
N ARG A 25 -12.34 26.32 -15.05
CA ARG A 25 -10.94 25.93 -14.95
C ARG A 25 -10.00 27.04 -14.45
N ALA A 26 -10.34 28.31 -14.67
CA ALA A 26 -9.55 29.44 -14.20
C ALA A 26 -9.72 29.72 -12.70
N GLN A 27 -10.84 29.31 -12.10
CA GLN A 27 -11.13 29.56 -10.67
C GLN A 27 -10.39 28.58 -9.72
N VAL A 28 -9.88 27.44 -10.24
CA VAL A 28 -9.04 26.50 -9.48
C VAL A 28 -7.60 27.03 -9.30
N SER A 29 -7.16 28.01 -10.09
CA SER A 29 -5.76 28.46 -10.14
C SER A 29 -5.30 29.34 -8.97
N ASN A 30 -6.19 29.82 -8.08
CA ASN A 30 -5.83 30.73 -6.97
C ASN A 30 -6.10 30.18 -5.57
N ARG A 31 -6.61 28.94 -5.44
CA ARG A 31 -6.85 28.31 -4.13
C ARG A 31 -5.61 27.54 -3.71
N THR A 32 -5.14 27.78 -2.49
CA THR A 32 -4.16 26.93 -1.84
C THR A 32 -4.90 25.85 -1.04
N PHE A 33 -4.58 24.59 -1.32
CA PHE A 33 -5.14 23.44 -0.64
C PHE A 33 -4.24 23.03 0.52
N ARG A 34 -4.82 22.42 1.55
CA ARG A 34 -4.11 21.91 2.71
C ARG A 34 -4.35 20.41 2.87
N VAL A 35 -3.29 19.62 2.95
CA VAL A 35 -3.35 18.17 3.16
C VAL A 35 -2.63 17.81 4.45
N GLY A 36 -3.33 17.14 5.35
CA GLY A 36 -2.75 16.57 6.56
C GLY A 36 -2.32 15.13 6.29
N ILE A 37 -1.07 14.79 6.58
CA ILE A 37 -0.54 13.43 6.43
C ILE A 37 -0.13 12.89 7.78
N LEU A 38 -0.77 11.80 8.22
CA LEU A 38 -0.32 11.00 9.35
C LEU A 38 0.29 9.69 8.84
N THR A 39 1.56 9.50 9.07
CA THR A 39 2.32 8.36 8.55
C THR A 39 3.29 7.82 9.58
N ALA A 40 3.64 6.55 9.47
CA ALA A 40 4.72 5.93 10.23
C ALA A 40 6.00 5.73 9.40
N VAL A 41 6.07 6.36 8.22
CA VAL A 41 7.17 6.20 7.25
C VAL A 41 7.81 7.56 6.96
N SER A 42 9.14 7.56 6.82
CA SER A 42 9.88 8.79 6.47
C SER A 42 9.38 9.41 5.16
N PRO A 43 9.30 10.77 5.08
CA PRO A 43 8.87 11.46 3.86
C PRO A 43 9.78 11.24 2.64
N GLN A 44 11.04 10.82 2.86
CA GLN A 44 12.04 10.64 1.80
C GLN A 44 12.00 9.28 1.12
N VAL A 45 11.14 8.37 1.55
CA VAL A 45 11.02 7.06 0.90
C VAL A 45 10.38 7.17 -0.49
N ALA A 46 10.77 6.27 -1.40
CA ALA A 46 10.34 6.26 -2.80
C ALA A 46 8.81 6.35 -2.99
N ASN A 47 8.05 5.80 -2.06
CA ASN A 47 6.59 5.83 -2.07
C ASN A 47 6.02 7.25 -2.03
N TRP A 48 6.53 8.08 -1.10
CA TRP A 48 6.10 9.48 -0.99
C TRP A 48 6.61 10.32 -2.15
N VAL A 49 7.81 10.05 -2.66
CA VAL A 49 8.32 10.70 -3.88
C VAL A 49 7.34 10.42 -5.04
N ALA A 50 6.97 9.16 -5.26
CA ALA A 50 6.02 8.78 -6.30
C ALA A 50 4.63 9.42 -6.13
N PHE A 51 4.16 9.56 -4.88
CA PHE A 51 2.91 10.24 -4.55
C PHE A 51 2.94 11.72 -4.92
N PHE A 52 3.98 12.45 -4.50
CA PHE A 52 4.10 13.89 -4.77
C PHE A 52 4.40 14.18 -6.23
N ASP A 53 5.16 13.33 -6.92
CA ASP A 53 5.37 13.42 -8.37
C ASP A 53 4.03 13.34 -9.13
N GLU A 54 3.15 12.41 -8.72
CA GLU A 54 1.84 12.26 -9.37
C GLU A 54 0.93 13.45 -9.09
N LEU A 55 0.96 14.03 -7.87
CA LEU A 55 0.28 15.28 -7.55
C LEU A 55 0.82 16.44 -8.40
N GLY A 56 2.15 16.53 -8.57
CA GLY A 56 2.81 17.53 -9.40
C GLY A 56 2.36 17.48 -10.87
N LYS A 57 2.20 16.26 -11.44
CA LYS A 57 1.64 16.07 -12.80
C LYS A 57 0.20 16.58 -12.91
N ALA A 58 -0.58 16.50 -11.85
CA ALA A 58 -1.95 17.01 -11.77
C ALA A 58 -2.00 18.52 -11.45
N GLY A 59 -0.84 19.19 -11.28
CA GLY A 59 -0.74 20.61 -11.01
C GLY A 59 -0.75 20.99 -9.52
N PHE A 60 -0.73 20.03 -8.59
CA PHE A 60 -0.66 20.28 -7.15
C PHE A 60 0.80 20.20 -6.69
N VAL A 61 1.38 21.35 -6.32
CA VAL A 61 2.80 21.47 -5.98
C VAL A 61 2.94 22.06 -4.58
N GLU A 62 3.61 21.34 -3.69
CA GLU A 62 3.92 21.81 -2.34
C GLU A 62 4.70 23.13 -2.39
N GLY A 63 4.31 24.09 -1.53
CA GLY A 63 4.88 25.42 -1.49
C GLY A 63 4.36 26.38 -2.56
N LYS A 64 3.52 25.94 -3.50
CA LYS A 64 2.85 26.81 -4.49
C LYS A 64 1.36 26.91 -4.21
N ASN A 65 0.62 25.83 -4.43
CA ASN A 65 -0.82 25.75 -4.26
C ASN A 65 -1.26 24.60 -3.34
N LEU A 66 -0.28 23.93 -2.72
CA LEU A 66 -0.49 22.84 -1.78
C LEU A 66 0.36 23.06 -0.52
N ILE A 67 -0.30 23.08 0.64
CA ILE A 67 0.33 23.02 1.96
C ILE A 67 0.21 21.57 2.44
N VAL A 68 1.33 21.00 2.90
CA VAL A 68 1.36 19.63 3.43
C VAL A 68 1.84 19.63 4.86
N ASP A 69 0.93 19.36 5.78
CA ASP A 69 1.23 19.20 7.20
C ASP A 69 1.47 17.72 7.52
N ARG A 70 2.71 17.37 7.86
CA ARG A 70 3.09 15.99 8.12
C ARG A 70 3.27 15.75 9.62
N ARG A 71 2.74 14.62 10.09
CA ARG A 71 3.08 14.04 11.38
C ARG A 71 3.60 12.62 11.15
N VAL A 72 4.83 12.40 11.53
CA VAL A 72 5.46 11.07 11.48
C VAL A 72 5.41 10.51 12.89
N VAL A 73 4.65 9.43 13.06
CA VAL A 73 4.60 8.70 14.32
C VAL A 73 5.60 7.54 14.27
N ASP A 74 6.24 7.26 15.40
CA ASP A 74 7.09 6.08 15.48
C ASP A 74 6.21 4.83 15.37
N TRP A 75 6.37 4.09 14.26
CA TRP A 75 5.56 2.89 14.00
C TRP A 75 5.71 1.83 15.11
N ARG A 76 6.84 1.83 15.86
CA ARG A 76 7.06 0.94 17.02
C ARG A 76 6.07 1.19 18.14
N VAL A 77 5.44 2.36 18.17
CA VAL A 77 4.41 2.73 19.15
C VAL A 77 3.01 2.81 18.53
N VAL A 78 2.88 2.68 17.21
CA VAL A 78 1.57 2.61 16.54
C VAL A 78 0.84 1.34 17.02
N GLY A 79 -0.33 1.51 17.64
CA GLY A 79 -1.06 0.41 18.28
C GLY A 79 -0.67 0.14 19.73
N LEU A 80 0.59 0.42 20.14
CA LEU A 80 1.03 0.29 21.55
C LEU A 80 0.76 1.55 22.38
N ARG A 81 0.75 2.71 21.72
CA ARG A 81 0.47 4.01 22.35
C ARG A 81 -0.55 4.80 21.52
N PRO A 82 -1.80 4.34 21.47
CA PRO A 82 -2.85 4.97 20.65
C PRO A 82 -3.08 6.44 21.02
N GLU A 83 -2.78 6.85 22.25
CA GLU A 83 -2.87 8.24 22.69
C GLU A 83 -1.93 9.19 21.95
N GLN A 84 -0.72 8.75 21.60
CA GLN A 84 0.24 9.57 20.84
C GLN A 84 -0.22 9.75 19.38
N THR A 85 -0.74 8.68 18.79
CA THR A 85 -1.33 8.71 17.45
C THR A 85 -2.54 9.63 17.42
N ALA A 86 -3.41 9.55 18.43
CA ALA A 86 -4.59 10.39 18.56
C ALA A 86 -4.21 11.89 18.72
N ALA A 87 -3.20 12.20 19.56
CA ALA A 87 -2.74 13.57 19.75
C ALA A 87 -2.22 14.19 18.44
N SER A 88 -1.36 13.47 17.71
CA SER A 88 -0.83 13.92 16.41
C SER A 88 -1.95 14.18 15.39
N LEU A 89 -3.00 13.38 15.44
CA LEU A 89 -4.13 13.55 14.53
C LEU A 89 -5.03 14.71 14.93
N VAL A 90 -5.26 14.94 16.22
CA VAL A 90 -5.99 16.11 16.71
C VAL A 90 -5.29 17.40 16.26
N GLU A 91 -3.95 17.47 16.35
CA GLU A 91 -3.20 18.61 15.81
C GLU A 91 -3.43 18.81 14.31
N LEU A 92 -3.40 17.74 13.50
CA LEU A 92 -3.67 17.83 12.06
C LEU A 92 -5.10 18.31 11.79
N VAL A 93 -6.08 17.79 12.51
CA VAL A 93 -7.50 18.21 12.37
C VAL A 93 -7.69 19.69 12.72
N GLN A 94 -7.00 20.21 13.75
CA GLN A 94 -7.05 21.64 14.14
C GLN A 94 -6.53 22.57 13.04
N LEU A 95 -5.66 22.10 12.16
CA LEU A 95 -5.19 22.85 10.99
C LEU A 95 -6.24 22.95 9.88
N ALA A 96 -7.41 22.33 10.07
CA ALA A 96 -8.53 22.28 9.13
C ALA A 96 -8.09 21.91 7.68
N PRO A 97 -7.44 20.73 7.47
CA PRO A 97 -7.03 20.32 6.15
C PRO A 97 -8.23 20.02 5.25
N ASP A 98 -8.07 20.22 3.94
CA ASP A 98 -9.06 19.81 2.94
C ASP A 98 -9.19 18.29 2.86
N VAL A 99 -8.08 17.56 3.09
CA VAL A 99 -8.03 16.09 3.08
C VAL A 99 -7.01 15.60 4.10
N LEU A 100 -7.32 14.52 4.80
CA LEU A 100 -6.38 13.72 5.58
C LEU A 100 -5.91 12.51 4.77
N VAL A 101 -4.63 12.20 4.85
CA VAL A 101 -4.03 10.99 4.26
C VAL A 101 -3.37 10.18 5.36
N THR A 102 -3.67 8.88 5.41
CA THR A 102 -3.11 7.98 6.41
C THR A 102 -2.92 6.57 5.86
N SER A 103 -2.08 5.79 6.49
CA SER A 103 -1.82 4.39 6.11
C SER A 103 -1.73 3.53 7.36
N ALA A 104 -2.06 2.26 7.23
CA ALA A 104 -2.18 1.27 8.29
C ALA A 104 -3.44 1.41 9.17
N PRO A 105 -4.01 0.26 9.57
CA PRO A 105 -5.27 0.20 10.31
C PRO A 105 -5.34 1.07 11.57
N PRO A 106 -4.34 1.09 12.48
CA PRO A 106 -4.42 1.92 13.67
C PRO A 106 -4.52 3.42 13.38
N LEU A 107 -3.87 3.90 12.31
CA LEU A 107 -3.91 5.31 11.91
C LEU A 107 -5.27 5.66 11.29
N ILE A 108 -5.87 4.73 10.54
CA ILE A 108 -7.24 4.89 9.99
C ILE A 108 -8.26 4.95 11.12
N VAL A 109 -8.17 4.05 12.12
CA VAL A 109 -9.04 4.07 13.31
C VAL A 109 -8.95 5.43 14.02
N ALA A 110 -7.73 5.92 14.25
CA ALA A 110 -7.52 7.22 14.87
C ALA A 110 -8.15 8.36 14.03
N ALA A 111 -7.99 8.33 12.70
CA ALA A 111 -8.58 9.31 11.80
C ALA A 111 -10.11 9.31 11.86
N GLN A 112 -10.75 8.14 11.85
CA GLN A 112 -12.19 8.01 11.97
C GLN A 112 -12.72 8.46 13.34
N ALA A 113 -11.91 8.33 14.41
CA ALA A 113 -12.26 8.84 15.75
C ALA A 113 -12.15 10.37 15.82
N ALA A 114 -11.14 10.97 15.16
CA ALA A 114 -10.86 12.40 15.25
C ALA A 114 -11.78 13.27 14.38
N THR A 115 -12.29 12.75 13.26
CA THR A 115 -13.15 13.50 12.34
C THR A 115 -14.13 12.61 11.59
N ARG A 116 -15.35 13.14 11.41
CA ARG A 116 -16.40 12.53 10.56
C ARG A 116 -16.70 13.38 9.32
N THR A 117 -16.05 14.52 9.18
CA THR A 117 -16.36 15.53 8.14
C THR A 117 -15.20 15.79 7.19
N ILE A 118 -13.95 15.74 7.66
CA ILE A 118 -12.79 15.94 6.80
C ILE A 118 -12.61 14.70 5.92
N PRO A 119 -12.59 14.85 4.59
CA PRO A 119 -12.27 13.77 3.66
C PRO A 119 -10.98 13.05 4.07
N THR A 120 -11.01 11.74 4.13
CA THR A 120 -9.86 10.92 4.54
C THR A 120 -9.52 9.90 3.47
N LEU A 121 -8.25 9.81 3.10
CA LEU A 121 -7.69 8.75 2.27
C LEU A 121 -6.91 7.78 3.13
N GLY A 122 -7.24 6.48 3.02
CA GLY A 122 -6.58 5.41 3.74
C GLY A 122 -5.92 4.39 2.83
N ILE A 123 -4.88 3.73 3.33
CA ILE A 123 -4.34 2.47 2.77
C ILE A 123 -4.43 1.42 3.87
N ALA A 124 -5.12 0.33 3.58
CA ALA A 124 -5.17 -0.86 4.45
C ALA A 124 -5.12 -2.13 3.61
N ASP A 125 -4.89 -3.27 4.26
CA ASP A 125 -4.88 -4.54 3.57
C ASP A 125 -6.27 -4.87 3.02
N ASP A 126 -7.26 -5.00 3.89
CA ASP A 126 -8.67 -5.13 3.51
C ASP A 126 -9.53 -4.10 4.26
N MET A 127 -10.01 -3.10 3.53
CA MET A 127 -10.81 -2.02 4.11
C MET A 127 -12.23 -2.46 4.49
N VAL A 128 -12.77 -3.50 3.84
CA VAL A 128 -14.10 -4.03 4.12
C VAL A 128 -14.05 -4.99 5.30
N ALA A 129 -13.15 -5.97 5.27
CA ALA A 129 -12.99 -6.93 6.37
C ALA A 129 -12.55 -6.23 7.68
N SER A 130 -11.76 -5.15 7.58
CA SER A 130 -11.39 -4.31 8.74
C SER A 130 -12.55 -3.42 9.24
N GLY A 131 -13.70 -3.42 8.58
CA GLY A 131 -14.86 -2.61 8.97
C GLY A 131 -14.69 -1.10 8.73
N PHE A 132 -13.71 -0.67 7.96
CA PHE A 132 -13.47 0.76 7.66
C PHE A 132 -14.49 1.33 6.70
N VAL A 133 -14.95 0.52 5.74
CA VAL A 133 -15.98 0.87 4.77
C VAL A 133 -16.96 -0.30 4.59
N PRO A 134 -18.24 -0.03 4.30
CA PRO A 134 -19.23 -1.10 4.11
C PRO A 134 -19.04 -1.88 2.81
N SER A 135 -18.47 -1.25 1.78
CA SER A 135 -18.13 -1.91 0.50
C SER A 135 -17.10 -1.07 -0.27
N LEU A 136 -16.35 -1.72 -1.15
CA LEU A 136 -15.36 -1.03 -1.99
C LEU A 136 -16.03 -0.06 -2.98
N ALA A 137 -17.14 -0.46 -3.58
CA ALA A 137 -17.85 0.35 -4.60
C ALA A 137 -18.54 1.59 -4.01
N ARG A 138 -18.98 1.50 -2.75
CA ARG A 138 -19.68 2.59 -2.04
C ARG A 138 -19.16 2.67 -0.61
N PRO A 139 -18.03 3.35 -0.39
CA PRO A 139 -17.41 3.43 0.94
C PRO A 139 -18.29 4.12 1.97
N GLY A 140 -19.15 5.07 1.53
CA GLY A 140 -19.98 5.84 2.45
C GLY A 140 -19.14 6.68 3.43
N GLY A 141 -19.74 7.63 4.11
CA GLY A 141 -19.00 8.45 5.08
C GLY A 141 -17.89 9.31 4.48
N ASN A 142 -16.82 9.56 5.26
CA ASN A 142 -15.72 10.46 4.89
C ASN A 142 -14.39 9.74 4.55
N LEU A 143 -14.37 8.42 4.50
CA LEU A 143 -13.18 7.61 4.20
C LEU A 143 -13.33 6.91 2.85
N THR A 144 -12.26 6.97 2.05
CA THR A 144 -12.00 6.14 0.86
C THR A 144 -10.51 5.82 0.78
N GLY A 145 -10.03 5.21 -0.29
CA GLY A 145 -8.59 4.94 -0.45
C GLY A 145 -8.27 3.65 -1.22
N ILE A 146 -7.26 2.92 -0.74
CA ILE A 146 -6.76 1.70 -1.38
C ILE A 146 -6.87 0.51 -0.43
N SER A 147 -7.44 -0.58 -0.92
CA SER A 147 -7.43 -1.91 -0.28
C SER A 147 -6.42 -2.79 -1.00
N LEU A 148 -5.33 -3.18 -0.31
CA LEU A 148 -4.13 -3.76 -0.93
C LEU A 148 -4.30 -5.21 -1.34
N LEU A 149 -5.19 -5.96 -0.65
CA LEU A 149 -5.35 -7.42 -0.78
C LEU A 149 -4.04 -8.20 -0.57
N ALA A 150 -3.11 -7.62 0.19
CA ALA A 150 -1.78 -8.20 0.35
C ALA A 150 -1.82 -9.55 1.07
N SER A 151 -2.77 -9.74 1.99
CA SER A 151 -2.99 -11.00 2.70
C SER A 151 -3.49 -12.10 1.78
N GLU A 152 -4.36 -11.80 0.82
CA GLU A 152 -4.84 -12.77 -0.16
C GLU A 152 -3.70 -13.36 -1.02
N LEU A 153 -2.60 -12.59 -1.18
CA LEU A 153 -1.43 -13.02 -1.91
C LEU A 153 -0.44 -13.87 -1.08
N ASP A 154 -0.64 -14.01 0.25
CA ASP A 154 0.26 -14.79 1.11
C ASP A 154 0.34 -16.26 0.66
N GLY A 155 -0.79 -16.84 0.27
CA GLY A 155 -0.85 -18.19 -0.31
C GLY A 155 -0.07 -18.31 -1.62
N LYS A 156 -0.21 -17.32 -2.51
CA LYS A 156 0.53 -17.31 -3.78
C LYS A 156 2.02 -17.16 -3.58
N ARG A 157 2.45 -16.33 -2.62
CA ARG A 157 3.86 -16.24 -2.23
C ARG A 157 4.39 -17.57 -1.69
N GLN A 158 3.59 -18.27 -0.87
CA GLN A 158 3.96 -19.60 -0.39
C GLN A 158 4.15 -20.59 -1.53
N GLU A 159 3.27 -20.61 -2.54
CA GLU A 159 3.40 -21.45 -3.73
C GLU A 159 4.68 -21.14 -4.50
N ILE A 160 4.96 -19.86 -4.76
CA ILE A 160 6.16 -19.41 -5.46
C ILE A 160 7.43 -19.84 -4.69
N LEU A 161 7.43 -19.69 -3.35
CA LEU A 161 8.56 -20.09 -2.52
C LEU A 161 8.82 -21.61 -2.59
N MET A 162 7.76 -22.44 -2.58
CA MET A 162 7.88 -23.88 -2.75
C MET A 162 8.43 -24.27 -4.12
N GLU A 163 8.15 -23.49 -5.15
CA GLU A 163 8.72 -23.70 -6.49
C GLU A 163 10.15 -23.19 -6.59
N LEU A 164 10.50 -22.10 -5.89
CA LEU A 164 11.88 -21.56 -5.83
C LEU A 164 12.84 -22.49 -5.09
N VAL A 165 12.35 -23.20 -4.06
CA VAL A 165 13.16 -24.07 -3.21
C VAL A 165 12.52 -25.47 -3.14
N PRO A 166 12.49 -26.22 -4.26
CA PRO A 166 11.75 -27.49 -4.35
C PRO A 166 12.30 -28.60 -3.45
N ALA A 167 13.54 -28.48 -3.00
CA ALA A 167 14.16 -29.41 -2.04
C ALA A 167 13.76 -29.11 -0.58
N SER A 168 13.02 -28.03 -0.32
CA SER A 168 12.57 -27.69 1.03
C SER A 168 11.35 -28.53 1.44
N HIS A 169 11.49 -29.28 2.53
CA HIS A 169 10.39 -30.02 3.15
C HIS A 169 9.88 -29.36 4.43
N HIS A 170 10.58 -28.33 4.91
CA HIS A 170 10.18 -27.54 6.07
C HIS A 170 10.43 -26.08 5.81
N MET A 171 9.37 -25.27 5.82
CA MET A 171 9.42 -23.81 5.63
C MET A 171 8.88 -23.06 6.84
N ALA A 172 9.42 -21.87 7.07
CA ALA A 172 8.95 -20.97 8.11
C ALA A 172 8.03 -19.89 7.53
N VAL A 173 7.14 -19.41 8.36
CA VAL A 173 6.32 -18.22 8.12
C VAL A 173 6.62 -17.21 9.23
N LEU A 174 7.02 -16.00 8.84
CA LEU A 174 7.11 -14.85 9.75
C LEU A 174 5.78 -14.10 9.73
N ALA A 175 5.06 -14.08 10.84
CA ALA A 175 3.69 -13.57 10.90
C ALA A 175 3.48 -12.57 12.04
N ASP A 176 2.84 -11.46 11.73
CA ASP A 176 2.26 -10.55 12.72
C ASP A 176 0.84 -11.01 13.03
N LEU A 177 0.65 -11.62 14.19
CA LEU A 177 -0.65 -12.18 14.60
C LEU A 177 -1.71 -11.12 14.90
N SER A 178 -1.35 -9.84 14.96
CA SER A 178 -2.33 -8.76 15.08
C SER A 178 -3.08 -8.50 13.76
N THR A 179 -2.52 -8.98 12.64
CA THR A 179 -3.07 -8.80 11.29
C THR A 179 -3.47 -10.10 10.62
N LYS A 180 -3.13 -11.26 11.19
CA LYS A 180 -3.36 -12.59 10.62
C LYS A 180 -4.23 -13.44 11.52
N GLY A 181 -5.36 -13.90 10.96
CA GLY A 181 -6.30 -14.78 11.68
C GLY A 181 -5.85 -16.25 11.72
N PRO A 182 -6.29 -17.03 12.72
CA PRO A 182 -5.98 -18.46 12.79
C PRO A 182 -6.39 -19.26 11.55
N ALA A 183 -7.56 -18.95 10.98
CA ALA A 183 -8.07 -19.64 9.78
C ALA A 183 -7.19 -19.43 8.55
N GLU A 184 -6.65 -18.22 8.38
CA GLU A 184 -5.73 -17.85 7.30
C GLU A 184 -4.41 -18.63 7.42
N LEU A 185 -3.85 -18.70 8.62
CA LEU A 185 -2.63 -19.45 8.91
C LEU A 185 -2.81 -20.97 8.74
N GLU A 186 -3.96 -21.51 9.13
CA GLU A 186 -4.29 -22.92 8.89
C GLU A 186 -4.49 -23.22 7.39
N ALA A 187 -5.06 -22.29 6.62
CA ALA A 187 -5.16 -22.44 5.17
C ALA A 187 -3.77 -22.53 4.52
N LEU A 188 -2.82 -21.69 4.96
CA LEU A 188 -1.43 -21.73 4.48
C LEU A 188 -0.77 -23.08 4.83
N ARG A 189 -0.94 -23.57 6.07
CA ARG A 189 -0.42 -24.91 6.49
C ARG A 189 -1.01 -26.02 5.64
N GLY A 190 -2.32 -26.01 5.45
CA GLY A 190 -3.02 -27.01 4.64
C GLY A 190 -2.52 -27.03 3.20
N ALA A 191 -2.34 -25.87 2.59
CA ALA A 191 -1.82 -25.76 1.23
C ALA A 191 -0.37 -26.27 1.10
N ALA A 192 0.49 -25.99 2.08
CA ALA A 192 1.86 -26.49 2.10
C ALA A 192 1.89 -28.01 2.33
N ALA A 193 1.08 -28.53 3.25
CA ALA A 193 1.00 -29.96 3.56
C ALA A 193 0.55 -30.81 2.34
N MET A 194 -0.36 -30.28 1.52
CA MET A 194 -0.76 -30.94 0.26
C MET A 194 0.40 -31.13 -0.74
N ARG A 195 1.47 -30.36 -0.59
CA ARG A 195 2.71 -30.46 -1.40
C ARG A 195 3.85 -31.15 -0.63
N GLY A 196 3.56 -31.74 0.54
CA GLY A 196 4.56 -32.45 1.36
C GLY A 196 5.53 -31.51 2.09
N VAL A 197 5.15 -30.26 2.29
CA VAL A 197 5.94 -29.24 3.01
C VAL A 197 5.33 -28.99 4.38
N GLU A 198 6.13 -29.15 5.44
CA GLU A 198 5.79 -28.70 6.78
C GLU A 198 5.91 -27.18 6.87
N LEU A 199 4.93 -26.51 7.48
CA LEU A 199 4.92 -25.07 7.64
C LEU A 199 4.85 -24.69 9.12
N SER A 200 5.92 -24.10 9.64
CA SER A 200 5.99 -23.60 11.03
C SER A 200 5.84 -22.07 11.06
N ILE A 201 4.98 -21.59 11.99
CA ILE A 201 4.69 -20.16 12.11
C ILE A 201 5.47 -19.58 13.27
N PHE A 202 6.19 -18.49 12.97
CA PHE A 202 6.98 -17.75 13.94
C PHE A 202 6.38 -16.34 14.08
N PRO A 203 5.67 -16.07 15.19
CA PRO A 203 5.03 -14.80 15.42
C PRO A 203 6.03 -13.70 15.74
N VAL A 204 5.68 -12.47 15.32
CA VAL A 204 6.39 -11.24 15.68
C VAL A 204 5.37 -10.15 16.04
N ALA A 205 5.65 -9.40 17.11
CA ALA A 205 4.85 -8.25 17.54
C ALA A 205 5.67 -6.94 17.53
N GLY A 206 6.97 -7.04 17.31
CA GLY A 206 7.88 -5.89 17.27
C GLY A 206 9.20 -6.21 16.56
N PRO A 207 10.02 -5.18 16.29
CA PRO A 207 11.29 -5.35 15.56
C PRO A 207 12.31 -6.21 16.31
N GLU A 208 12.30 -6.16 17.65
CA GLU A 208 13.22 -6.90 18.52
C GLU A 208 12.99 -8.41 18.43
N GLU A 209 11.80 -8.85 18.06
CA GLU A 209 11.44 -10.26 17.92
C GLU A 209 11.82 -10.86 16.57
N ILE A 210 11.98 -10.02 15.53
CA ILE A 210 12.16 -10.47 14.14
C ILE A 210 13.41 -11.34 14.00
N ALA A 211 14.57 -10.86 14.42
CA ALA A 211 15.81 -11.61 14.31
C ALA A 211 15.74 -12.92 15.11
N VAL A 212 15.17 -12.87 16.32
CA VAL A 212 15.01 -14.05 17.20
C VAL A 212 14.04 -15.06 16.57
N ALA A 213 12.96 -14.61 15.93
CA ALA A 213 11.99 -15.48 15.26
C ALA A 213 12.65 -16.21 14.05
N ILE A 214 13.46 -15.49 13.27
CA ILE A 214 14.19 -16.08 12.13
C ILE A 214 15.24 -17.10 12.63
N ASP A 215 15.95 -16.79 13.73
CA ASP A 215 16.93 -17.73 14.33
C ASP A 215 16.23 -19.01 14.82
N LYS A 216 15.09 -18.86 15.48
CA LYS A 216 14.28 -20.01 15.92
C LYS A 216 13.78 -20.83 14.73
N ALA A 217 13.39 -20.16 13.64
CA ALA A 217 12.94 -20.83 12.42
C ALA A 217 14.05 -21.72 11.85
N GLN A 218 15.27 -21.18 11.71
CA GLN A 218 16.43 -21.94 11.25
C GLN A 218 16.80 -23.07 12.21
N ALA A 219 16.82 -22.79 13.52
CA ALA A 219 17.12 -23.82 14.55
C ALA A 219 16.08 -24.96 14.57
N ALA A 220 14.85 -24.68 14.18
CA ALA A 220 13.80 -25.69 13.99
C ALA A 220 13.95 -26.48 12.66
N GLY A 221 14.93 -26.14 11.84
CA GLY A 221 15.20 -26.83 10.57
C GLY A 221 14.46 -26.25 9.36
N ALA A 222 13.88 -25.06 9.47
CA ALA A 222 13.29 -24.40 8.30
C ALA A 222 14.38 -24.02 7.30
N THR A 223 14.14 -24.31 6.02
CA THR A 223 15.06 -24.09 4.91
C THR A 223 14.61 -23.01 3.95
N ALA A 224 13.45 -22.39 4.20
CA ALA A 224 12.95 -21.22 3.48
C ALA A 224 11.98 -20.43 4.37
N LEU A 225 11.79 -19.13 4.06
CA LEU A 225 11.00 -18.19 4.85
C LEU A 225 9.97 -17.47 3.97
N ASN A 226 8.69 -17.59 4.32
CA ASN A 226 7.64 -16.72 3.78
C ASN A 226 7.38 -15.57 4.77
N VAL A 227 7.61 -14.33 4.32
CA VAL A 227 7.36 -13.12 5.11
C VAL A 227 5.95 -12.62 4.80
N LEU A 228 5.00 -12.84 5.71
CA LEU A 228 3.61 -12.45 5.45
C LEU A 228 3.42 -10.94 5.44
N ALA A 229 2.40 -10.52 4.69
CA ALA A 229 2.06 -9.11 4.52
C ALA A 229 1.59 -8.49 5.84
N SER A 230 2.38 -7.56 6.38
CA SER A 230 2.08 -6.76 7.56
C SER A 230 2.99 -5.54 7.63
N PRO A 231 2.55 -4.45 8.29
CA PRO A 231 3.39 -3.28 8.54
C PRO A 231 4.67 -3.60 9.34
N ILE A 232 4.63 -4.54 10.31
CA ILE A 232 5.79 -4.87 11.15
C ILE A 232 6.95 -5.43 10.30
N PRO A 233 6.79 -6.53 9.55
CA PRO A 233 7.84 -7.02 8.67
C PRO A 233 8.27 -6.00 7.61
N HIS A 234 7.31 -5.28 7.00
CA HIS A 234 7.61 -4.31 5.96
C HIS A 234 8.51 -3.17 6.44
N ASN A 235 8.19 -2.55 7.56
CA ASN A 235 8.96 -1.44 8.10
C ASN A 235 10.33 -1.86 8.65
N ASN A 236 10.50 -3.17 8.94
CA ASN A 236 11.74 -3.76 9.45
C ASN A 236 12.40 -4.71 8.45
N ARG A 237 12.07 -4.62 7.18
CA ARG A 237 12.57 -5.53 6.15
C ARG A 237 14.10 -5.62 6.11
N LYS A 238 14.80 -4.53 6.46
CA LYS A 238 16.25 -4.56 6.54
C LYS A 238 16.76 -5.59 7.56
N ILE A 239 16.13 -5.71 8.72
CA ILE A 239 16.48 -6.73 9.73
C ILE A 239 16.27 -8.13 9.14
N ILE A 240 15.15 -8.31 8.41
CA ILE A 240 14.82 -9.61 7.80
C ILE A 240 15.82 -9.94 6.69
N LEU A 241 16.12 -8.98 5.80
CA LEU A 241 17.10 -9.14 4.71
C LEU A 241 18.49 -9.52 5.26
N ASP A 242 19.00 -8.72 6.21
CA ASP A 242 20.31 -8.93 6.81
C ASP A 242 20.38 -10.31 7.50
N ARG A 243 19.31 -10.69 8.24
CA ARG A 243 19.31 -11.97 8.97
C ARG A 243 19.16 -13.17 8.05
N SER A 244 18.26 -13.08 7.08
CA SER A 244 18.08 -14.14 6.06
C SER A 244 19.36 -14.37 5.26
N ALA A 245 20.06 -13.30 4.87
CA ALA A 245 21.35 -13.40 4.19
C ALA A 245 22.42 -14.06 5.06
N ALA A 246 22.55 -13.64 6.35
CA ALA A 246 23.53 -14.19 7.29
C ALA A 246 23.32 -15.69 7.54
N LEU A 247 22.06 -16.16 7.53
CA LEU A 247 21.69 -17.56 7.74
C LEU A 247 21.58 -18.35 6.43
N ARG A 248 21.81 -17.72 5.28
CA ARG A 248 21.56 -18.30 3.95
C ARG A 248 20.15 -18.90 3.81
N LEU A 249 19.16 -18.20 4.35
CA LEU A 249 17.76 -18.63 4.36
C LEU A 249 17.01 -17.96 3.20
N PRO A 250 16.64 -18.69 2.13
CA PRO A 250 15.83 -18.16 1.04
C PRO A 250 14.52 -17.58 1.56
N ALA A 251 14.18 -16.36 1.15
CA ALA A 251 12.97 -15.71 1.61
C ALA A 251 12.19 -15.03 0.48
N ILE A 252 10.84 -15.07 0.59
CA ILE A 252 9.94 -14.34 -0.28
C ILE A 252 9.25 -13.22 0.49
N TYR A 253 9.04 -12.09 -0.19
CA TYR A 253 8.53 -10.86 0.39
C TYR A 253 7.27 -10.37 -0.32
N GLN A 254 6.56 -9.45 0.32
CA GLN A 254 5.29 -8.93 -0.17
C GLN A 254 5.40 -7.83 -1.23
N TRP A 255 6.55 -7.12 -1.29
CA TRP A 255 6.72 -5.95 -2.16
C TRP A 255 7.91 -6.13 -3.10
N PRO A 256 7.74 -5.88 -4.42
CA PRO A 256 8.82 -5.89 -5.41
C PRO A 256 10.07 -5.14 -4.97
N GLU A 257 9.90 -3.98 -4.35
CA GLU A 257 10.99 -3.15 -3.84
C GLU A 257 11.89 -3.89 -2.83
N THR A 258 11.37 -4.88 -2.11
CA THR A 258 12.18 -5.65 -1.16
C THR A 258 13.15 -6.61 -1.86
N ALA A 259 12.78 -7.14 -3.02
CA ALA A 259 13.71 -7.92 -3.84
C ALA A 259 14.81 -7.02 -4.44
N GLU A 260 14.46 -5.79 -4.84
CA GLU A 260 15.44 -4.77 -5.30
C GLU A 260 16.43 -4.39 -4.19
N GLU A 261 16.00 -4.37 -2.94
CA GLU A 261 16.84 -4.10 -1.75
C GLU A 261 17.71 -5.30 -1.32
N GLY A 262 17.67 -6.43 -2.04
CA GLY A 262 18.49 -7.61 -1.78
C GLY A 262 17.74 -8.87 -1.34
N GLY A 263 16.40 -8.86 -1.31
CA GLY A 263 15.59 -10.08 -1.11
C GLY A 263 15.71 -11.05 -2.28
N LEU A 264 15.51 -12.34 -2.04
CA LEU A 264 15.56 -13.37 -3.11
C LEU A 264 14.42 -13.19 -4.10
N ALA A 265 13.20 -13.04 -3.60
CA ALA A 265 12.01 -12.93 -4.42
C ALA A 265 10.95 -12.08 -3.72
N ALA A 266 10.14 -11.41 -4.51
CA ALA A 266 8.96 -10.71 -4.00
C ALA A 266 7.79 -10.89 -4.97
N TYR A 267 6.56 -11.01 -4.43
CA TYR A 267 5.35 -11.04 -5.22
C TYR A 267 4.26 -10.19 -4.60
N GLY A 268 3.82 -9.19 -5.33
CA GLY A 268 2.77 -8.27 -4.87
C GLY A 268 2.66 -7.01 -5.70
N PRO A 269 1.80 -6.07 -5.29
CA PRO A 269 1.71 -4.78 -5.98
C PRO A 269 2.96 -3.94 -5.69
N ARG A 270 3.45 -3.20 -6.68
CA ARG A 270 4.53 -2.25 -6.49
C ARG A 270 4.02 -1.05 -5.66
N PHE A 271 4.65 -0.81 -4.51
CA PHE A 271 4.14 0.15 -3.53
C PHE A 271 4.20 1.59 -4.05
N THR A 272 5.17 1.91 -4.91
CA THR A 272 5.23 3.20 -5.62
C THR A 272 4.05 3.39 -6.58
N LYS A 273 3.56 2.33 -7.25
CA LYS A 273 2.34 2.39 -8.10
C LYS A 273 1.09 2.61 -7.25
N VAL A 274 0.98 1.94 -6.09
CA VAL A 274 -0.10 2.14 -5.12
C VAL A 274 -0.16 3.59 -4.65
N ASN A 275 0.98 4.19 -4.33
CA ASN A 275 1.03 5.59 -3.90
C ASN A 275 0.67 6.58 -5.01
N ARG A 276 1.03 6.32 -6.27
CA ARG A 276 0.53 7.09 -7.41
C ARG A 276 -0.99 6.97 -7.56
N GLN A 277 -1.55 5.78 -7.36
CA GLN A 277 -2.99 5.56 -7.37
C GLN A 277 -3.70 6.36 -6.26
N LEU A 278 -3.14 6.35 -5.03
CA LEU A 278 -3.63 7.15 -3.92
C LEU A 278 -3.59 8.65 -4.24
N ALA A 279 -2.51 9.14 -4.88
CA ALA A 279 -2.39 10.53 -5.29
C ALA A 279 -3.49 10.94 -6.29
N ARG A 280 -3.84 10.06 -7.24
CA ARG A 280 -4.94 10.31 -8.18
C ARG A 280 -6.30 10.41 -7.48
N GLN A 281 -6.53 9.63 -6.42
CA GLN A 281 -7.73 9.78 -5.59
C GLN A 281 -7.70 11.08 -4.79
N LEU A 282 -6.55 11.48 -4.25
CA LEU A 282 -6.41 12.79 -3.59
C LEU A 282 -6.77 13.93 -4.55
N VAL A 283 -6.32 13.89 -5.79
CA VAL A 283 -6.67 14.87 -6.82
C VAL A 283 -8.19 15.00 -7.01
N LYS A 284 -8.91 13.86 -7.04
CA LYS A 284 -10.38 13.86 -7.12
C LYS A 284 -11.02 14.59 -5.93
N LEU A 285 -10.52 14.32 -4.71
CA LEU A 285 -11.00 14.99 -3.48
C LEU A 285 -10.71 16.49 -3.48
N LEU A 286 -9.50 16.90 -3.88
CA LEU A 286 -9.13 18.32 -3.97
C LEU A 286 -9.96 19.06 -5.03
N HIS A 287 -10.46 18.38 -6.03
CA HIS A 287 -11.43 18.91 -7.00
C HIS A 287 -12.88 18.89 -6.49
N GLY A 288 -13.11 18.49 -5.24
CA GLY A 288 -14.43 18.56 -4.58
C GLY A 288 -15.29 17.30 -4.70
N ALA A 289 -14.74 16.17 -5.20
CA ALA A 289 -15.45 14.90 -5.13
C ALA A 289 -15.61 14.47 -3.67
N LYS A 290 -16.72 13.81 -3.34
CA LYS A 290 -16.97 13.32 -1.99
C LYS A 290 -16.35 11.95 -1.79
N PRO A 291 -15.73 11.65 -0.64
CA PRO A 291 -15.18 10.31 -0.37
C PRO A 291 -16.21 9.20 -0.57
N ALA A 292 -17.46 9.44 -0.19
CA ALA A 292 -18.56 8.49 -0.34
C ALA A 292 -18.84 8.06 -1.80
N ASP A 293 -18.47 8.92 -2.76
CA ASP A 293 -18.71 8.72 -4.19
C ASP A 293 -17.46 8.20 -4.94
N ILE A 294 -16.31 8.12 -4.25
CA ILE A 294 -15.06 7.58 -4.81
C ILE A 294 -14.90 6.14 -4.32
N PRO A 295 -15.00 5.13 -5.19
CA PRO A 295 -14.76 3.75 -4.81
C PRO A 295 -13.39 3.57 -4.17
N VAL A 296 -13.31 2.69 -3.17
CA VAL A 296 -12.02 2.17 -2.71
C VAL A 296 -11.43 1.37 -3.86
N GLU A 297 -10.24 1.73 -4.26
CA GLU A 297 -9.55 1.06 -5.36
C GLU A 297 -8.68 -0.08 -4.83
N GLN A 298 -8.39 -1.05 -5.69
CA GLN A 298 -7.48 -2.16 -5.42
C GLN A 298 -6.33 -2.10 -6.44
N PRO A 299 -5.13 -2.58 -6.10
CA PRO A 299 -4.10 -2.79 -7.09
C PRO A 299 -4.59 -3.78 -8.15
N THR A 300 -4.32 -3.49 -9.40
CA THR A 300 -4.68 -4.36 -10.54
C THR A 300 -3.46 -5.05 -11.17
N GLU A 301 -2.26 -4.65 -10.76
CA GLU A 301 -1.01 -5.18 -11.24
C GLU A 301 -0.23 -5.75 -10.06
N PHE A 302 0.20 -6.99 -10.19
CA PHE A 302 1.06 -7.70 -9.25
C PHE A 302 2.31 -8.14 -10.00
N GLU A 303 3.47 -7.94 -9.39
CA GLU A 303 4.76 -8.21 -10.02
C GLU A 303 5.51 -9.29 -9.24
N LEU A 304 6.05 -10.28 -9.97
CA LEU A 304 7.02 -11.22 -9.47
C LEU A 304 8.42 -10.70 -9.82
N VAL A 305 9.19 -10.37 -8.80
CA VAL A 305 10.58 -9.92 -8.95
C VAL A 305 11.51 -10.98 -8.35
N ILE A 306 12.52 -11.38 -9.12
CA ILE A 306 13.54 -12.37 -8.71
C ILE A 306 14.91 -11.70 -8.74
N ASN A 307 15.68 -11.85 -7.66
CA ASN A 307 17.05 -11.34 -7.57
C ASN A 307 18.05 -12.47 -7.74
N LEU A 308 18.67 -12.54 -8.92
CA LEU A 308 19.67 -13.58 -9.24
C LEU A 308 20.96 -13.41 -8.47
N LYS A 309 21.38 -12.19 -8.12
CA LYS A 309 22.56 -11.97 -7.25
C LYS A 309 22.35 -12.62 -5.88
N THR A 310 21.14 -12.45 -5.33
CA THR A 310 20.79 -13.08 -4.06
C THR A 310 20.65 -14.59 -4.20
N ALA A 311 20.09 -15.08 -5.30
CA ALA A 311 20.02 -16.52 -5.58
C ALA A 311 21.42 -17.15 -5.66
N GLU A 312 22.36 -16.52 -6.38
CA GLU A 312 23.76 -16.97 -6.47
C GLU A 312 24.44 -16.98 -5.09
N ALA A 313 24.28 -15.92 -4.30
CA ALA A 313 24.83 -15.84 -2.95
C ALA A 313 24.27 -16.92 -2.01
N LEU A 314 23.04 -17.37 -2.24
CA LEU A 314 22.39 -18.48 -1.52
C LEU A 314 22.78 -19.85 -2.06
N GLY A 315 23.44 -19.92 -3.22
CA GLY A 315 23.76 -21.17 -3.92
C GLY A 315 22.53 -21.83 -4.58
N LEU A 316 21.52 -21.03 -4.95
CA LEU A 316 20.28 -21.48 -5.56
C LEU A 316 20.31 -21.33 -7.07
N THR A 317 19.83 -22.35 -7.77
CA THR A 317 19.50 -22.26 -9.20
C THR A 317 18.00 -22.03 -9.32
N ILE A 318 17.62 -20.88 -9.87
CA ILE A 318 16.19 -20.54 -10.05
C ILE A 318 15.61 -21.39 -11.18
N PRO A 319 14.48 -22.09 -10.95
CA PRO A 319 13.84 -22.87 -12.00
C PRO A 319 13.46 -22.03 -13.21
N PRO A 320 13.66 -22.52 -14.45
CA PRO A 320 13.26 -21.78 -15.65
C PRO A 320 11.78 -21.38 -15.70
N SER A 321 10.91 -22.20 -15.10
CA SER A 321 9.47 -21.88 -14.98
C SER A 321 9.22 -20.61 -14.19
N ILE A 322 9.98 -20.36 -13.12
CA ILE A 322 9.87 -19.13 -12.31
C ILE A 322 10.41 -17.93 -13.07
N LEU A 323 11.56 -18.09 -13.78
CA LEU A 323 12.13 -17.00 -14.58
C LEU A 323 11.20 -16.57 -15.71
N LEU A 324 10.44 -17.50 -16.29
CA LEU A 324 9.44 -17.19 -17.33
C LEU A 324 8.21 -16.46 -16.77
N LEU A 325 7.91 -16.63 -15.47
CA LEU A 325 6.79 -15.96 -14.78
C LEU A 325 7.21 -14.63 -14.16
N ALA A 326 8.52 -14.37 -14.03
CA ALA A 326 9.01 -13.14 -13.44
C ALA A 326 8.75 -11.93 -14.35
N ASP A 327 8.17 -10.88 -13.78
CA ASP A 327 7.99 -9.59 -14.44
C ASP A 327 9.32 -8.81 -14.49
N GLU A 328 10.19 -9.05 -13.49
CA GLU A 328 11.51 -8.44 -13.41
C GLU A 328 12.54 -9.44 -12.84
N VAL A 329 13.72 -9.48 -13.44
CA VAL A 329 14.86 -10.26 -13.00
C VAL A 329 16.04 -9.34 -12.77
N ILE A 330 16.55 -9.30 -11.53
CA ILE A 330 17.69 -8.47 -11.12
C ILE A 330 18.97 -9.29 -11.28
N GLU A 331 19.86 -8.83 -12.19
CA GLU A 331 21.16 -9.43 -12.51
C GLU A 331 22.33 -8.68 -11.85
#